data_833235c28915d81afe0dd6c4da68499d
#
_entry.id   833235c28915d81afe0dd6c4da68499d
#
_cell.length_a   1.000
_cell.length_b   1.000
_cell.length_c   1.000
_cell.angle_alpha   90.00
_cell.angle_beta   90.00
_cell.angle_gamma   90.00
#
_symmetry.space_group_name_H-M   'P 1'
#
loop_
_entity.id
_entity.type
_entity.pdbx_description
1 polymer ?
#
loop_
_entity_poly.entity_id
_entity_poly.type
_entity_poly.pdbx_seq_one_letter_code
_entity_poly.pdbx_strand_id
1 'polypeptide(L)'
;MDEHQRAIGGLEMILTVLADRYECDAMGRLAEMRGDGILPRFVLGRAPEGCLWRFAASLEKDRMIAVARLASREPGFPIAGKRPATPPERLVMIERLLSKEGVECVTRHETLTRQGVEIAELWTID
;
A
#
# COMPACT_ATOMS: atom_id res chain seq x y z
N MET A 1 13.26 17.82 22.36
CA MET A 1 12.29 16.74 22.52
C MET A 1 13.00 15.42 22.46
N ASP A 2 12.69 14.56 23.38
CA ASP A 2 13.24 13.22 23.41
C ASP A 2 12.74 12.44 22.20
N GLU A 3 13.63 11.68 21.56
CA GLU A 3 13.26 10.87 20.40
C GLU A 3 12.20 9.82 20.72
N HIS A 4 12.14 9.36 21.96
CA HIS A 4 11.12 8.40 22.39
C HIS A 4 9.72 8.96 22.37
N GLN A 5 9.59 10.27 22.36
CA GLN A 5 8.31 10.93 22.28
C GLN A 5 7.95 11.37 20.87
N ARG A 6 8.83 11.06 19.92
CA ARG A 6 8.56 11.37 18.54
C ARG A 6 7.34 10.58 18.05
N ALA A 7 6.47 11.27 17.39
CA ALA A 7 5.32 10.64 16.77
C ALA A 7 5.78 9.61 15.74
N ILE A 8 5.11 8.46 15.69
CA ILE A 8 5.32 7.48 14.63
C ILE A 8 4.94 8.14 13.32
N GLY A 9 5.83 8.10 12.33
CA GLY A 9 5.57 8.64 11.01
C GLY A 9 4.56 7.79 10.25
N GLY A 10 4.01 8.37 9.18
CA GLY A 10 3.02 7.68 8.36
C GLY A 10 3.56 6.39 7.74
N LEU A 11 4.81 6.39 7.24
CA LEU A 11 5.41 5.17 6.68
C LEU A 11 5.60 4.10 7.73
N GLU A 12 6.01 4.46 8.94
CA GLU A 12 6.16 3.50 10.03
C GLU A 12 4.80 2.89 10.41
N MET A 13 3.75 3.69 10.42
CA MET A 13 2.41 3.19 10.67
C MET A 13 1.97 2.21 9.60
N ILE A 14 2.25 2.51 8.33
CA ILE A 14 1.95 1.59 7.23
C ILE A 14 2.67 0.27 7.44
N LEU A 15 3.97 0.29 7.76
CA LEU A 15 4.74 -0.92 8.01
C LEU A 15 4.17 -1.73 9.17
N THR A 16 3.75 -1.07 10.24
CA THR A 16 3.14 -1.73 11.39
C THR A 16 1.83 -2.42 11.00
N VAL A 17 0.97 -1.73 10.25
CA VAL A 17 -0.30 -2.29 9.80
C VAL A 17 -0.07 -3.49 8.88
N LEU A 18 0.89 -3.40 7.96
CA LEU A 18 1.21 -4.51 7.07
C LEU A 18 1.74 -5.72 7.85
N ALA A 19 2.61 -5.49 8.85
CA ALA A 19 3.13 -6.57 9.67
C ALA A 19 2.05 -7.25 10.51
N ASP A 20 1.04 -6.48 10.95
CA ASP A 20 -0.09 -7.03 11.71
C ASP A 20 -1.03 -7.86 10.85
N ARG A 21 -1.19 -7.52 9.59
CA ARG A 21 -2.17 -8.15 8.70
C ARG A 21 -1.62 -9.28 7.86
N TYR A 22 -0.35 -9.19 7.48
CA TYR A 22 0.24 -10.10 6.51
C TYR A 22 1.52 -10.69 7.01
N GLU A 23 1.75 -11.95 6.64
CA GLU A 23 3.03 -12.60 6.79
C GLU A 23 3.76 -12.48 5.47
N CYS A 24 4.98 -11.95 5.50
CA CYS A 24 5.80 -11.75 4.31
C CYS A 24 6.87 -12.82 4.19
N ASP A 25 7.27 -13.13 2.95
CA ASP A 25 8.39 -14.02 2.72
C ASP A 25 9.73 -13.30 2.93
N ALA A 26 10.84 -14.01 2.72
CA ALA A 26 12.18 -13.45 2.90
C ALA A 26 12.47 -12.26 1.99
N MET A 27 11.74 -12.14 0.88
CA MET A 27 11.88 -11.03 -0.07
C MET A 27 10.94 -9.86 0.24
N GLY A 28 10.17 -9.95 1.31
CA GLY A 28 9.20 -8.91 1.67
C GLY A 28 7.91 -8.97 0.90
N ARG A 29 7.63 -10.07 0.18
CA ARG A 29 6.38 -10.22 -0.57
C ARG A 29 5.29 -10.79 0.32
N LEU A 30 4.05 -10.42 0.03
CA LEU A 30 2.90 -10.89 0.80
C LEU A 30 2.68 -12.39 0.56
N ALA A 31 2.82 -13.18 1.61
CA ALA A 31 2.71 -14.65 1.52
C ALA A 31 1.40 -15.17 2.08
N GLU A 32 0.97 -14.68 3.25
CA GLU A 32 -0.23 -15.17 3.92
C GLU A 32 -0.93 -14.07 4.70
N MET A 33 -2.24 -14.22 4.88
CA MET A 33 -3.00 -13.41 5.82
C MET A 33 -2.77 -13.93 7.22
N ARG A 34 -2.60 -13.03 8.19
CA ARG A 34 -2.54 -13.42 9.61
C ARG A 34 -3.91 -13.63 10.21
N GLY A 35 -4.95 -13.18 9.55
CA GLY A 35 -6.33 -13.34 9.98
C GLY A 35 -7.21 -13.76 8.82
N ASP A 36 -8.50 -13.55 8.96
CA ASP A 36 -9.46 -13.84 7.91
C ASP A 36 -9.34 -12.81 6.79
N GLY A 37 -9.75 -13.22 5.59
CA GLY A 37 -9.79 -12.33 4.45
C GLY A 37 -8.99 -12.85 3.27
N ILE A 38 -8.95 -12.04 2.23
CA ILE A 38 -8.26 -12.39 0.99
C ILE A 38 -6.92 -11.68 0.97
N LEU A 39 -5.86 -12.43 0.66
CA LEU A 39 -4.55 -11.84 0.49
C LEU A 39 -4.56 -10.94 -0.75
N PRO A 40 -4.25 -9.64 -0.61
CA PRO A 40 -4.24 -8.76 -1.77
C PRO A 40 -3.08 -9.09 -2.70
N ARG A 41 -3.26 -8.78 -3.97
CA ARG A 41 -2.21 -8.94 -4.98
C ARG A 41 -1.20 -7.81 -4.91
N PHE A 42 -1.63 -6.66 -4.45
CA PHE A 42 -0.79 -5.47 -4.37
C PHE A 42 -1.28 -4.56 -3.25
N VAL A 43 -0.34 -3.95 -2.56
CA VAL A 43 -0.61 -2.95 -1.53
C VAL A 43 0.26 -1.73 -1.80
N LEU A 44 -0.35 -0.56 -1.78
CA LEU A 44 0.34 0.72 -1.86
C LEU A 44 0.00 1.56 -0.64
N GLY A 45 1.02 1.94 0.11
CA GLY A 45 0.88 2.87 1.21
C GLY A 45 1.45 4.23 0.85
N ARG A 46 0.75 5.30 1.20
CA ARG A 46 1.22 6.66 0.96
C ARG A 46 1.18 7.46 2.25
N ALA A 47 2.25 8.19 2.49
CA ALA A 47 2.39 9.08 3.65
C ALA A 47 3.13 10.34 3.20
N PRO A 48 3.13 11.41 4.01
CA PRO A 48 3.89 12.63 3.66
C PRO A 48 5.37 12.35 3.37
N GLU A 49 5.95 11.34 4.02
CA GLU A 49 7.36 10.97 3.81
C GLU A 49 7.61 10.23 2.50
N GLY A 50 6.57 9.69 1.87
CA GLY A 50 6.71 8.95 0.62
C GLY A 50 5.74 7.79 0.49
N CYS A 51 6.06 6.87 -0.40
CA CYS A 51 5.26 5.68 -0.69
C CYS A 51 6.05 4.41 -0.44
N LEU A 52 5.32 3.35 -0.11
CA LEU A 52 5.88 2.00 -0.12
C LEU A 52 4.84 1.04 -0.69
N TRP A 53 5.31 -0.09 -1.19
CA TRP A 53 4.42 -1.09 -1.79
C TRP A 53 4.92 -2.50 -1.53
N ARG A 54 3.98 -3.44 -1.62
CA ARG A 54 4.28 -4.87 -1.50
C ARG A 54 3.45 -5.64 -2.52
N PHE A 55 4.02 -6.71 -3.06
CA PHE A 55 3.34 -7.60 -3.99
C PHE A 55 3.03 -8.93 -3.33
N ALA A 56 1.99 -9.60 -3.82
CA ALA A 56 1.77 -10.99 -3.46
C ALA A 56 2.93 -11.84 -3.99
N ALA A 57 3.33 -12.84 -3.20
CA ALA A 57 4.40 -13.75 -3.59
C ALA A 57 4.06 -14.53 -4.85
N SER A 58 2.76 -14.71 -5.15
CA SER A 58 2.27 -15.42 -6.33
C SER A 58 2.29 -14.60 -7.62
N LEU A 59 2.58 -13.31 -7.54
CA LEU A 59 2.57 -12.44 -8.72
C LEU A 59 3.75 -12.77 -9.63
N GLU A 60 3.49 -12.85 -10.95
CA GLU A 60 4.54 -13.11 -11.92
C GLU A 60 5.61 -12.04 -11.90
N LYS A 61 6.86 -12.46 -12.12
CA LYS A 61 8.02 -11.57 -12.06
C LYS A 61 7.90 -10.38 -13.02
N ASP A 62 7.47 -10.61 -14.24
CA ASP A 62 7.35 -9.55 -15.24
C ASP A 62 6.30 -8.51 -14.82
N ARG A 63 5.22 -8.97 -14.21
CA ARG A 63 4.20 -8.08 -13.67
C ARG A 63 4.70 -7.30 -12.47
N MET A 64 5.47 -7.95 -11.59
CA MET A 64 6.09 -7.26 -10.47
C MET A 64 6.94 -6.09 -10.94
N ILE A 65 7.74 -6.30 -11.97
CA ILE A 65 8.61 -5.26 -12.52
C ILE A 65 7.79 -4.11 -13.08
N ALA A 66 6.77 -4.40 -13.87
CA ALA A 66 5.92 -3.38 -14.48
C ALA A 66 5.19 -2.57 -13.41
N VAL A 67 4.64 -3.24 -12.42
CA VAL A 67 3.89 -2.60 -11.32
C VAL A 67 4.84 -1.76 -10.46
N ALA A 68 6.05 -2.27 -10.18
CA ALA A 68 7.04 -1.53 -9.39
C ALA A 68 7.44 -0.22 -10.07
N ARG A 69 7.57 -0.22 -11.39
CA ARG A 69 7.88 1.00 -12.13
C ARG A 69 6.80 2.06 -11.98
N LEU A 70 5.54 1.64 -12.00
CA LEU A 70 4.42 2.56 -11.79
C LEU A 70 4.37 3.05 -10.34
N ALA A 71 4.48 2.13 -9.39
CA ALA A 71 4.41 2.46 -7.96
C ALA A 71 5.52 3.42 -7.54
N SER A 72 6.73 3.25 -8.09
CA SER A 72 7.87 4.09 -7.73
C SER A 72 7.69 5.56 -8.15
N ARG A 73 6.75 5.84 -9.05
CA ARG A 73 6.46 7.20 -9.52
C ARG A 73 5.32 7.86 -8.76
N GLU A 74 4.67 7.12 -7.87
CA GLU A 74 3.54 7.66 -7.14
C GLU A 74 4.02 8.66 -6.10
N PRO A 75 3.45 9.89 -6.07
CA PRO A 75 3.84 10.88 -5.06
C PRO A 75 3.32 10.47 -3.69
N GLY A 76 3.92 11.04 -2.66
CA GLY A 76 3.48 10.83 -1.30
C GLY A 76 2.12 11.45 -1.04
N PHE A 77 1.59 11.17 0.13
CA PHE A 77 0.31 11.71 0.60
C PHE A 77 0.38 13.24 0.63
N PRO A 78 -0.64 13.95 0.13
CA PRO A 78 -0.63 15.42 0.13
C PRO A 78 -0.55 16.00 1.53
N ILE A 79 0.40 16.90 1.75
CA ILE A 79 0.66 17.50 3.05
C ILE A 79 -0.51 18.36 3.52
N ALA A 80 -1.24 18.95 2.61
CA ALA A 80 -2.31 19.90 2.94
C ALA A 80 -3.58 19.25 3.50
N GLY A 81 -3.53 17.98 3.86
CA GLY A 81 -4.70 17.26 4.39
C GLY A 81 -5.80 17.05 3.37
N LYS A 82 -5.57 17.44 2.14
CA LYS A 82 -6.53 17.23 1.07
C LYS A 82 -6.18 15.93 0.35
N ARG A 83 -6.95 14.91 0.63
CA ARG A 83 -6.83 13.64 -0.04
C ARG A 83 -7.53 13.71 -1.39
N PRO A 84 -6.93 13.15 -2.46
CA PRO A 84 -7.66 13.03 -3.71
C PRO A 84 -8.94 12.22 -3.51
N ALA A 85 -10.03 12.65 -4.10
CA ALA A 85 -11.29 11.93 -4.03
C ALA A 85 -11.25 10.63 -4.87
N THR A 86 -10.27 10.53 -5.76
CA THR A 86 -10.12 9.39 -6.66
C THR A 86 -8.83 8.66 -6.33
N PRO A 87 -8.72 7.37 -6.70
CA PRO A 87 -7.47 6.63 -6.53
C PRO A 87 -6.31 7.32 -7.24
N PRO A 88 -5.08 7.15 -6.73
CA PRO A 88 -3.90 7.64 -7.42
C PRO A 88 -3.87 7.16 -8.88
N GLU A 89 -3.45 8.03 -9.78
CA GLU A 89 -3.46 7.72 -11.21
C GLU A 89 -2.70 6.45 -11.54
N ARG A 90 -1.54 6.28 -10.96
CA ARG A 90 -0.71 5.10 -11.21
C ARG A 90 -1.30 3.83 -10.64
N LEU A 91 -2.05 3.96 -9.55
CA LEU A 91 -2.77 2.82 -8.98
C LEU A 91 -3.83 2.30 -9.96
N VAL A 92 -4.52 3.19 -10.65
CA VAL A 92 -5.49 2.79 -11.69
C VAL A 92 -4.80 2.03 -12.81
N MET A 93 -3.61 2.47 -13.21
CA MET A 93 -2.82 1.76 -14.22
C MET A 93 -2.37 0.39 -13.72
N ILE A 94 -1.98 0.30 -12.47
CA ILE A 94 -1.57 -0.96 -11.85
C ILE A 94 -2.76 -1.93 -11.81
N GLU A 95 -3.92 -1.45 -11.42
CA GLU A 95 -5.15 -2.27 -11.42
C GLU A 95 -5.42 -2.85 -12.80
N ARG A 96 -5.26 -2.04 -13.85
CA ARG A 96 -5.44 -2.52 -15.23
C ARG A 96 -4.44 -3.61 -15.59
N LEU A 97 -3.19 -3.47 -15.16
CA LEU A 97 -2.19 -4.51 -15.41
C LEU A 97 -2.53 -5.81 -14.69
N LEU A 98 -3.02 -5.72 -13.47
CA LEU A 98 -3.38 -6.90 -12.69
C LEU A 98 -4.64 -7.59 -13.19
N SER A 99 -5.57 -6.86 -13.82
CA SER A 99 -6.81 -7.43 -14.34
C SER A 99 -6.71 -7.93 -15.77
N LYS A 100 -5.53 -7.90 -16.38
CA LYS A 100 -5.32 -8.17 -17.81
C LYS A 100 -5.71 -9.57 -18.27
N GLU A 101 -5.88 -10.54 -17.37
CA GLU A 101 -6.23 -11.91 -17.70
C GLU A 101 -7.68 -12.27 -17.37
N GLY A 102 -8.55 -11.27 -17.31
CA GLY A 102 -9.95 -11.51 -16.99
C GLY A 102 -10.22 -11.77 -15.52
N VAL A 103 -9.22 -11.60 -14.68
CA VAL A 103 -9.39 -11.71 -13.24
C VAL A 103 -9.90 -10.37 -12.73
N GLU A 104 -11.06 -10.38 -12.10
CA GLU A 104 -11.64 -9.18 -11.51
C GLU A 104 -10.78 -8.69 -10.35
N CYS A 105 -10.51 -7.37 -10.35
CA CYS A 105 -9.77 -6.73 -9.27
C CYS A 105 -10.72 -5.88 -8.44
N VAL A 106 -10.53 -5.93 -7.14
CA VAL A 106 -11.25 -5.06 -6.20
C VAL A 106 -10.23 -4.17 -5.52
N THR A 107 -10.37 -2.87 -5.72
CA THR A 107 -9.49 -1.88 -5.09
C THR A 107 -10.17 -1.35 -3.84
N ARG A 108 -9.47 -1.40 -2.73
CA ARG A 108 -9.96 -0.92 -1.43
C ARG A 108 -9.06 0.20 -0.93
N HIS A 109 -9.65 1.11 -0.19
CA HIS A 109 -8.94 2.24 0.39
C HIS A 109 -9.20 2.33 1.89
N GLU A 110 -8.17 2.64 2.63
CA GLU A 110 -8.25 2.83 4.06
C GLU A 110 -7.40 4.04 4.46
N THR A 111 -7.93 4.88 5.33
CA THR A 111 -7.18 5.99 5.90
C THR A 111 -6.61 5.57 7.24
N LEU A 112 -5.33 5.86 7.45
CA LEU A 112 -4.67 5.58 8.72
C LEU A 112 -4.59 6.87 9.52
N THR A 113 -5.18 6.86 10.70
CA THR A 113 -5.26 8.03 11.55
C THR A 113 -4.50 7.83 12.84
N ARG A 114 -4.08 8.93 13.42
CA ARG A 114 -3.45 8.96 14.71
C ARG A 114 -3.94 10.19 15.46
N GLN A 115 -4.53 9.96 16.63
CA GLN A 115 -5.12 11.03 17.43
C GLN A 115 -6.09 11.90 16.61
N GLY A 116 -6.89 11.24 15.77
CA GLY A 116 -7.87 11.93 14.94
C GLY A 116 -7.31 12.60 13.68
N VAL A 117 -6.01 12.53 13.46
CA VAL A 117 -5.37 13.14 12.29
C VAL A 117 -4.99 12.06 11.27
N GLU A 118 -5.36 12.30 10.02
CA GLU A 118 -4.97 11.40 8.93
C GLU A 118 -3.48 11.56 8.63
N ILE A 119 -2.70 10.51 8.80
CA ILE A 119 -1.25 10.54 8.59
C ILE A 119 -0.78 9.67 7.45
N ALA A 120 -1.63 8.81 6.92
CA ALA A 120 -1.29 7.93 5.81
C ALA A 120 -2.54 7.33 5.21
N GLU A 121 -2.38 6.71 4.06
CA GLU A 121 -3.44 5.93 3.44
C GLU A 121 -2.90 4.62 2.90
N LEU A 122 -3.78 3.64 2.79
CA LEU A 122 -3.45 2.31 2.31
C LEU A 122 -4.43 1.94 1.21
N TRP A 123 -3.89 1.56 0.06
CA TRP A 123 -4.65 1.05 -1.07
C TRP A 123 -4.30 -0.41 -1.27
N THR A 124 -5.31 -1.26 -1.39
CA THR A 124 -5.10 -2.68 -1.67
C THR A 124 -5.85 -3.07 -2.93
N ILE A 125 -5.25 -3.94 -3.72
CA ILE A 125 -5.88 -4.53 -4.91
C ILE A 125 -5.97 -6.03 -4.68
N ASP A 126 -7.17 -6.52 -4.51
CA ASP A 126 -7.44 -7.94 -4.25
C ASP A 126 -7.44 -8.78 -5.53
#